data_dc93c0bc67750d3fa45cd0377373dd9c
#
_entry.id   dc93c0bc67750d3fa45cd0377373dd9c
#
_cell.length_a   1.000
_cell.length_b   1.000
_cell.length_c   1.000
_cell.angle_alpha   90.00
_cell.angle_beta   90.00
_cell.angle_gamma   90.00
#
_symmetry.space_group_name_H-M   'P 1'
#
loop_
_entity.id
_entity.type
_entity.pdbx_description
1 polymer ?
#
loop_
_entity_poly.entity_id
_entity_poly.type
_entity_poly.pdbx_seq_one_letter_code
_entity_poly.pdbx_strand_id
1 'polypeptide(L)'
;MTAPDPGNIAQRSLRQCLCNMAALLYRQGHVLETVSSPHRGLDAGALRRLAEAERNWPGHQRTLEQSKAATYNIQRRFVLTDLGRELLFEMFGEGAADIA
;
A
#
# COMPACT_ATOMS: atom_id res chain seq x y z
N MET A 1 31.28 -13.01 0.13
CA MET A 1 30.04 -12.31 -0.22
C MET A 1 29.01 -12.57 0.86
N THR A 2 28.44 -11.52 1.37
CA THR A 2 27.46 -11.63 2.46
C THR A 2 26.10 -11.99 1.88
N ALA A 3 25.43 -12.95 2.48
CA ALA A 3 24.05 -13.27 2.10
C ALA A 3 23.17 -12.05 2.35
N PRO A 4 22.15 -11.79 1.49
CA PRO A 4 21.24 -10.68 1.72
C PRO A 4 20.53 -10.86 3.08
N ASP A 5 20.43 -9.77 3.80
CA ASP A 5 19.66 -9.72 5.04
C ASP A 5 18.20 -10.07 4.72
N PRO A 6 17.59 -11.03 5.43
CA PRO A 6 16.17 -11.33 5.25
C PRO A 6 15.27 -10.10 5.36
N GLY A 7 15.62 -9.13 6.21
CA GLY A 7 14.90 -7.88 6.32
C GLY A 7 14.92 -7.07 5.03
N ASN A 8 16.06 -7.06 4.32
CA ASN A 8 16.18 -6.36 3.05
C ASN A 8 15.31 -7.00 1.96
N ILE A 9 15.26 -8.32 1.93
CA ILE A 9 14.43 -9.04 0.97
C ILE A 9 12.95 -8.73 1.24
N ALA A 10 12.53 -8.77 2.50
CA ALA A 10 11.16 -8.45 2.88
C ALA A 10 10.81 -7.02 2.51
N GLN A 11 11.73 -6.06 2.75
CA GLN A 11 11.50 -4.67 2.39
C GLN A 11 11.39 -4.45 0.89
N ARG A 12 12.17 -5.17 0.10
CA ARG A 12 12.07 -5.08 -1.37
C ARG A 12 10.72 -5.55 -1.87
N SER A 13 10.24 -6.69 -1.37
CA SER A 13 8.91 -7.19 -1.71
C SER A 13 7.83 -6.23 -1.29
N LEU A 14 7.96 -5.66 -0.12
CA LEU A 14 7.01 -4.70 0.42
C LEU A 14 6.97 -3.44 -0.42
N ARG A 15 8.13 -2.90 -0.80
CA ARG A 15 8.23 -1.74 -1.68
C ARG A 15 7.61 -2.02 -3.03
N GLN A 16 7.83 -3.22 -3.57
CA GLN A 16 7.24 -3.60 -4.85
C GLN A 16 5.71 -3.63 -4.74
N CYS A 17 5.18 -4.17 -3.66
CA CYS A 17 3.73 -4.16 -3.43
C CYS A 17 3.18 -2.75 -3.31
N LEU A 18 3.89 -1.85 -2.64
CA LEU A 18 3.49 -0.45 -2.51
C LEU A 18 3.50 0.26 -3.88
N CYS A 19 4.53 0.01 -4.69
CA CYS A 19 4.58 0.55 -6.04
C CYS A 19 3.42 0.07 -6.89
N ASN A 20 3.13 -1.22 -6.85
CA ASN A 20 2.03 -1.81 -7.60
C ASN A 20 0.70 -1.25 -7.12
N MET A 21 0.54 -1.08 -5.82
CA MET A 21 -0.66 -0.45 -5.25
C MET A 21 -0.83 0.97 -5.76
N ALA A 22 0.23 1.78 -5.70
CA ALA A 22 0.17 3.17 -6.14
C ALA A 22 -0.21 3.28 -7.62
N ALA A 23 0.39 2.45 -8.46
CA ALA A 23 0.08 2.43 -9.89
C ALA A 23 -1.37 2.01 -10.14
N LEU A 24 -1.85 1.00 -9.42
CA LEU A 24 -3.22 0.52 -9.57
C LEU A 24 -4.23 1.57 -9.11
N LEU A 25 -3.98 2.21 -7.96
CA LEU A 25 -4.86 3.27 -7.46
C LEU A 25 -4.95 4.41 -8.46
N TYR A 26 -3.83 4.83 -9.01
CA TYR A 26 -3.79 5.87 -10.02
C TYR A 26 -4.65 5.50 -11.24
N ARG A 27 -4.49 4.29 -11.75
CA ARG A 27 -5.26 3.83 -12.92
C ARG A 27 -6.76 3.75 -12.64
N GLN A 28 -7.14 3.50 -11.38
CA GLN A 28 -8.54 3.39 -10.97
C GLN A 28 -9.13 4.72 -10.49
N GLY A 29 -8.39 5.82 -10.66
CA GLY A 29 -8.90 7.15 -10.33
C GLY A 29 -8.82 7.50 -8.85
N HIS A 30 -8.07 6.75 -8.05
CA HIS A 30 -7.85 7.07 -6.64
C HIS A 30 -6.57 7.88 -6.47
N VAL A 31 -6.54 8.70 -5.43
CA VAL A 31 -5.33 9.41 -5.02
C VAL A 31 -4.66 8.66 -3.87
N LEU A 32 -3.34 8.79 -3.75
CA LEU A 32 -2.59 8.10 -2.70
C LEU A 32 -3.05 8.49 -1.30
N GLU A 33 -3.52 9.72 -1.12
CA GLU A 33 -4.05 10.18 0.15
C GLU A 33 -5.18 9.29 0.67
N THR A 34 -5.93 8.65 -0.22
CA THR A 34 -7.02 7.77 0.18
C THR A 34 -6.54 6.68 1.12
N VAL A 35 -5.36 6.08 0.87
CA VAL A 35 -4.83 5.01 1.71
C VAL A 35 -3.84 5.52 2.74
N SER A 36 -3.26 6.71 2.56
CA SER A 36 -2.25 7.23 3.49
C SER A 36 -2.83 8.07 4.61
N SER A 37 -4.05 8.55 4.47
CA SER A 37 -4.74 9.24 5.54
C SER A 37 -5.40 8.24 6.49
N PRO A 38 -5.12 8.29 7.80
CA PRO A 38 -5.73 7.35 8.75
C PRO A 38 -7.25 7.43 8.82
N HIS A 39 -7.82 8.54 8.41
CA HIS A 39 -9.27 8.78 8.51
C HIS A 39 -10.03 8.48 7.22
N ARG A 40 -9.32 8.13 6.17
CA ARG A 40 -9.92 7.78 4.87
C ARG A 40 -9.84 6.27 4.68
N GLY A 41 -9.35 5.82 3.57
CA GLY A 41 -9.16 4.42 3.30
C GLY A 41 -10.09 3.89 2.22
N LEU A 42 -9.82 2.67 1.82
CA LEU A 42 -10.61 1.98 0.81
C LEU A 42 -11.62 1.07 1.50
N ASP A 43 -12.89 1.25 1.18
CA ASP A 43 -13.94 0.37 1.70
C ASP A 43 -13.93 -0.99 0.97
N ALA A 44 -14.76 -1.91 1.43
CA ALA A 44 -14.82 -3.26 0.85
C ALA A 44 -15.20 -3.23 -0.63
N GLY A 45 -16.07 -2.31 -1.03
CA GLY A 45 -16.45 -2.17 -2.43
C GLY A 45 -15.30 -1.70 -3.30
N ALA A 46 -14.51 -0.75 -2.83
CA ALA A 46 -13.32 -0.28 -3.53
C ALA A 46 -12.28 -1.38 -3.66
N LEU A 47 -12.03 -2.13 -2.58
CA LEU A 47 -11.09 -3.25 -2.61
C LEU A 47 -11.53 -4.33 -3.60
N ARG A 48 -12.81 -4.60 -3.67
CA ARG A 48 -13.36 -5.56 -4.64
C ARG A 48 -13.12 -5.09 -6.07
N ARG A 49 -13.35 -3.81 -6.35
CA ARG A 49 -13.11 -3.24 -7.68
C ARG A 49 -11.63 -3.32 -8.07
N LEU A 50 -10.73 -3.11 -7.11
CA LEU A 50 -9.29 -3.26 -7.36
C LEU A 50 -8.95 -4.72 -7.70
N ALA A 51 -9.54 -5.67 -6.99
CA ALA A 51 -9.33 -7.10 -7.26
C ALA A 51 -9.86 -7.50 -8.63
N GLU A 52 -10.96 -6.92 -9.07
CA GLU A 52 -11.50 -7.15 -10.40
C GLU A 52 -10.62 -6.53 -11.49
N ALA A 53 -10.04 -5.35 -11.22
CA ALA A 53 -9.20 -4.63 -12.18
C ALA A 53 -7.79 -5.23 -12.30
N GLU A 54 -7.26 -5.80 -11.22
CA GLU A 54 -5.90 -6.33 -11.18
C GLU A 54 -5.88 -7.66 -10.46
N ARG A 55 -5.55 -8.71 -11.22
CA ARG A 55 -5.53 -10.09 -10.74
C ARG A 55 -4.65 -10.27 -9.49
N ASN A 56 -3.53 -9.56 -9.44
CA ASN A 56 -2.55 -9.71 -8.37
C ASN A 56 -2.85 -8.86 -7.14
N TRP A 57 -3.89 -8.02 -7.19
CA TRP A 57 -4.19 -7.14 -6.08
C TRP A 57 -4.45 -7.87 -4.75
N PRO A 58 -5.25 -8.95 -4.70
CA PRO A 58 -5.47 -9.64 -3.42
C PRO A 58 -4.17 -10.12 -2.78
N GLY A 59 -3.21 -10.58 -3.58
CA GLY A 59 -1.90 -10.97 -3.08
C GLY A 59 -1.10 -9.81 -2.52
N HIS A 60 -1.11 -8.68 -3.20
CA HIS A 60 -0.44 -7.47 -2.72
C HIS A 60 -1.08 -6.95 -1.44
N GLN A 61 -2.41 -6.92 -1.39
CA GLN A 61 -3.16 -6.52 -0.20
C GLN A 61 -2.76 -7.38 1.00
N ARG A 62 -2.73 -8.69 0.82
CA ARG A 62 -2.36 -9.62 1.88
C ARG A 62 -0.92 -9.41 2.34
N THR A 63 0.01 -9.22 1.42
CA THR A 63 1.40 -8.95 1.75
C THR A 63 1.54 -7.68 2.58
N LEU A 64 0.84 -6.61 2.19
CA LEU A 64 0.86 -5.36 2.93
C LEU A 64 0.30 -5.54 4.34
N GLU A 65 -0.80 -6.28 4.48
CA GLU A 65 -1.39 -6.55 5.79
C GLU A 65 -0.47 -7.39 6.68
N GLN A 66 0.07 -8.47 6.14
CA GLN A 66 0.95 -9.38 6.89
C GLN A 66 2.24 -8.72 7.30
N SER A 67 2.76 -7.80 6.49
CA SER A 67 3.98 -7.05 6.80
C SER A 67 3.71 -5.84 7.68
N LYS A 68 2.46 -5.63 8.08
CA LYS A 68 2.03 -4.50 8.91
C LYS A 68 2.28 -3.14 8.26
N ALA A 69 2.35 -3.12 6.94
CA ALA A 69 2.42 -1.88 6.17
C ALA A 69 1.02 -1.31 5.92
N ALA A 70 -0.01 -2.13 6.08
CA ALA A 70 -1.41 -1.73 5.95
C ALA A 70 -2.24 -2.36 7.04
N THR A 71 -3.36 -1.74 7.33
CA THR A 71 -4.30 -2.20 8.35
C THR A 71 -5.69 -1.67 8.00
N TYR A 72 -6.64 -1.86 8.90
CA TYR A 72 -7.99 -1.31 8.76
C TYR A 72 -8.23 -0.30 9.87
N ASN A 73 -8.77 0.85 9.51
CA ASN A 73 -9.08 1.87 10.50
C ASN A 73 -10.38 1.53 11.25
N ILE A 74 -10.81 2.43 12.15
CA ILE A 74 -12.02 2.23 12.95
C ILE A 74 -13.28 2.06 12.08
N GLN A 75 -13.26 2.59 10.86
CA GLN A 75 -14.36 2.47 9.90
C GLN A 75 -14.23 1.23 9.03
N ARG A 76 -13.25 0.36 9.33
CA ARG A 76 -12.96 -0.88 8.60
C ARG A 76 -12.53 -0.63 7.16
N ARG A 77 -11.88 0.50 6.92
CA ARG A 77 -11.33 0.84 5.62
C ARG A 77 -9.83 0.56 5.60
N PHE A 78 -9.35 0.10 4.46
CA PHE A 78 -7.95 -0.24 4.24
C PHE A 78 -7.12 1.03 4.17
N VAL A 79 -6.11 1.13 5.05
CA VAL A 79 -5.20 2.27 5.12
C VAL A 79 -3.77 1.78 5.33
N LEU A 80 -2.79 2.61 4.97
CA LEU A 80 -1.39 2.33 5.29
C LEU A 80 -1.13 2.63 6.75
N THR A 81 -0.23 1.84 7.35
CA THR A 81 0.33 2.12 8.67
C THR A 81 1.45 3.15 8.56
N ASP A 82 2.04 3.55 9.68
CA ASP A 82 3.21 4.41 9.67
C ASP A 82 4.35 3.79 8.87
N LEU A 83 4.56 2.48 9.00
CA LEU A 83 5.57 1.77 8.21
C LEU A 83 5.29 1.89 6.72
N GLY A 84 4.05 1.65 6.31
CA GLY A 84 3.68 1.76 4.90
C GLY A 84 3.88 3.16 4.35
N ARG A 85 3.52 4.18 5.12
CA ARG A 85 3.70 5.58 4.73
C ARG A 85 5.17 5.96 4.63
N GLU A 86 5.99 5.52 5.59
CA GLU A 86 7.42 5.80 5.56
C GLU A 86 8.10 5.21 4.33
N LEU A 87 7.76 3.97 4.00
CA LEU A 87 8.30 3.34 2.79
C LEU A 87 7.83 4.04 1.52
N LEU A 88 6.59 4.49 1.50
CA LEU A 88 6.05 5.23 0.38
C LEU A 88 6.82 6.56 0.18
N PHE A 89 7.10 7.28 1.28
CA PHE A 89 7.89 8.51 1.23
C PHE A 89 9.30 8.25 0.71
N GLU A 90 9.94 7.17 1.14
CA GLU A 90 11.27 6.82 0.65
C GLU A 90 11.32 6.62 -0.85
N MET A 91 10.27 6.02 -1.41
CA MET A 91 10.22 5.71 -2.84
C MET A 91 9.83 6.90 -3.71
N PHE A 92 8.90 7.73 -3.24
CA PHE A 92 8.31 8.79 -4.04
C PHE A 92 8.63 10.20 -3.53
N GLY A 93 9.36 10.27 -2.42
CA GLY A 93 9.75 11.55 -1.85
C GLY A 93 8.76 12.06 -0.80
N GLU A 94 9.21 13.07 -0.07
CA GLU A 94 8.41 13.70 0.97
C GLU A 94 7.15 14.30 0.36
N GLY A 95 6.03 14.07 1.00
CA GLY A 95 4.75 14.58 0.55
C GLY A 95 4.04 13.69 -0.46
N ALA A 96 4.62 12.56 -0.86
CA ALA A 96 3.97 11.66 -1.82
C ALA A 96 2.60 11.21 -1.34
N ALA A 97 2.43 10.99 -0.04
CA ALA A 97 1.16 10.57 0.54
C ALA A 97 0.13 11.71 0.62
N ASP A 98 0.57 12.94 0.44
CA ASP A 98 -0.29 14.12 0.50
C ASP A 98 -0.71 14.60 -0.88
N ILE A 99 -0.24 13.96 -1.92
CA ILE A 99 -0.59 14.33 -3.29
C ILE A 99 -2.03 13.93 -3.56
N ALA A 100 -2.82 14.92 -3.83
CA ALA A 100 -4.22 14.72 -4.16
C ALA A 100 -4.42 14.47 -5.65
#